data_253c26c5b0ab29660cd80352feb36f41
#
_entry.id   253c26c5b0ab29660cd80352feb36f41
#
_cell.length_a   1.000
_cell.length_b   1.000
_cell.length_c   1.000
_cell.angle_alpha   90.00
_cell.angle_beta   90.00
_cell.angle_gamma   90.00
#
_symmetry.space_group_name_H-M   'P 1'
#
loop_
_entity.id
_entity.type
_entity.pdbx_description
1 polymer ?
#
loop_
_entity_poly.entity_id
_entity_poly.type
_entity_poly.pdbx_seq_one_letter_code
_entity_poly.pdbx_strand_id
1 'polypeptide(L)'
;MGEKPIKDGKAGMFRVLGVDPASAGPTGYGIVESDGKTCRVLHYGALRVAAKRQKASRGAALQDVHKLLCDLLEEFAPQAMAVESVFTALNMRTALRLAEVRGVVLLAAEEHGVEVFSYAPREVKACVAGHGQADKKQMQVMVQALLAMKETPEPSDAADALAVALCHIQAEQLQRRFGVQRMASDERKINPLGAMAGRATGRRAAGILTNQ
;
A
#
# COMPACT_ATOMS: atom_id res chain seq x y z
N MET A 1 7.77 15.93 -23.24
CA MET A 1 9.04 16.13 -22.50
C MET A 1 8.87 15.38 -21.19
N GLY A 2 9.44 14.19 -21.10
CA GLY A 2 9.30 13.33 -19.93
C GLY A 2 10.27 13.76 -18.84
N GLU A 3 9.79 14.12 -17.69
CA GLU A 3 10.62 14.27 -16.50
C GLU A 3 11.21 12.91 -16.13
N LYS A 4 12.52 12.87 -15.95
CA LYS A 4 13.24 11.66 -15.53
C LYS A 4 12.85 11.27 -14.10
N PRO A 5 12.79 9.95 -13.78
CA PRO A 5 12.46 9.48 -12.44
C PRO A 5 13.46 10.04 -11.41
N ILE A 6 12.92 10.53 -10.30
CA ILE A 6 13.71 11.05 -9.17
C ILE A 6 14.37 9.85 -8.45
N LYS A 7 15.53 9.41 -8.94
CA LYS A 7 16.31 8.32 -8.34
C LYS A 7 17.17 8.73 -7.13
N ASP A 8 17.21 10.00 -6.77
CA ASP A 8 18.03 10.47 -5.65
C ASP A 8 17.19 10.62 -4.38
N GLY A 9 16.97 9.52 -3.67
CA GLY A 9 16.54 9.57 -2.28
C GLY A 9 17.64 10.28 -1.46
N LYS A 10 17.41 11.53 -1.06
CA LYS A 10 18.27 12.21 -0.07
C LYS A 10 18.43 11.30 1.13
N ALA A 11 19.65 11.07 1.60
CA ALA A 11 19.91 10.26 2.78
C ALA A 11 19.02 10.72 3.95
N GLY A 12 18.14 9.84 4.44
CA GLY A 12 17.20 10.13 5.52
C GLY A 12 15.72 10.25 5.13
N MET A 13 15.38 10.21 3.84
CA MET A 13 13.98 10.24 3.39
C MET A 13 13.36 8.84 3.40
N PHE A 14 12.15 8.73 3.92
CA PHE A 14 11.37 7.49 4.01
C PHE A 14 10.10 7.61 3.17
N ARG A 15 9.96 6.76 2.15
CA ARG A 15 8.82 6.74 1.23
C ARG A 15 7.93 5.56 1.52
N VAL A 16 6.63 5.78 1.49
CA VAL A 16 5.61 4.76 1.67
C VAL A 16 4.60 4.84 0.53
N LEU A 17 4.33 3.70 -0.08
CA LEU A 17 3.20 3.53 -0.99
C LEU A 17 1.98 3.07 -0.18
N GLY A 18 0.98 3.94 -0.05
CA GLY A 18 -0.33 3.58 0.48
C GLY A 18 -1.23 3.02 -0.62
N VAL A 19 -1.97 1.97 -0.29
CA VAL A 19 -2.93 1.35 -1.21
C VAL A 19 -4.26 1.13 -0.48
N ASP A 20 -5.34 1.59 -1.09
CA ASP A 20 -6.73 1.28 -0.70
C ASP A 20 -7.34 0.36 -1.76
N PRO A 21 -7.33 -0.98 -1.53
CA PRO A 21 -7.85 -1.93 -2.49
C PRO A 21 -9.37 -1.91 -2.52
N ALA A 22 -9.95 -1.79 -3.71
CA ALA A 22 -11.39 -1.80 -3.90
C ALA A 22 -11.90 -3.09 -4.53
N SER A 23 -13.08 -3.56 -4.09
CA SER A 23 -13.72 -4.77 -4.63
C SER A 23 -14.48 -4.53 -5.95
N ALA A 24 -14.97 -3.32 -6.15
CA ALA A 24 -15.80 -2.94 -7.31
C ALA A 24 -15.55 -1.49 -7.77
N GLY A 25 -14.86 -0.70 -6.96
CA GLY A 25 -14.47 0.68 -7.24
C GLY A 25 -13.06 0.81 -7.79
N PRO A 26 -12.56 2.03 -7.90
CA PRO A 26 -11.16 2.28 -8.21
C PRO A 26 -10.26 1.90 -7.03
N THR A 27 -9.11 1.31 -7.32
CA THR A 27 -8.06 1.10 -6.31
C THR A 27 -7.32 2.43 -6.11
N GLY A 28 -7.38 2.98 -4.90
CA GLY A 28 -6.64 4.16 -4.51
C GLY A 28 -5.17 3.87 -4.27
N TYR A 29 -4.30 4.82 -4.62
CA TYR A 29 -2.87 4.76 -4.31
C TYR A 29 -2.31 6.13 -3.97
N GLY A 30 -1.25 6.16 -3.16
CA GLY A 30 -0.58 7.40 -2.81
C GLY A 30 0.85 7.17 -2.33
N ILE A 31 1.79 7.93 -2.87
CA ILE A 31 3.20 7.94 -2.45
C ILE A 31 3.41 9.13 -1.52
N VAL A 32 3.78 8.84 -0.29
CA VAL A 32 4.13 9.85 0.72
C VAL A 32 5.60 9.68 1.10
N GLU A 33 6.31 10.80 1.14
CA GLU A 33 7.70 10.88 1.59
C GLU A 33 7.78 11.66 2.89
N SER A 34 8.62 11.19 3.83
CA SER A 34 8.86 11.87 5.11
C SER A 34 10.35 12.01 5.40
N ASP A 35 10.75 13.16 5.94
CA ASP A 35 12.08 13.42 6.48
C ASP A 35 12.18 13.13 8.01
N GLY A 36 11.12 12.54 8.59
CA GLY A 36 10.99 12.29 10.02
C GLY A 36 10.34 13.44 10.82
N LYS A 37 10.11 14.60 10.21
CA LYS A 37 9.43 15.76 10.80
C LYS A 37 8.20 16.17 10.00
N THR A 38 8.34 16.20 8.71
CA THR A 38 7.29 16.60 7.76
C THR A 38 7.00 15.49 6.77
N CYS A 39 5.79 15.49 6.25
CA CYS A 39 5.36 14.58 5.18
C CYS A 39 4.97 15.39 3.95
N ARG A 40 5.28 14.86 2.78
CA ARG A 40 4.84 15.43 1.51
C ARG A 40 4.33 14.34 0.57
N VAL A 41 3.34 14.67 -0.23
CA VAL A 41 2.87 13.79 -1.29
C VAL A 41 3.80 13.93 -2.51
N LEU A 42 4.18 12.78 -3.09
CA LEU A 42 4.94 12.74 -4.34
C LEU A 42 4.02 12.44 -5.52
N HIS A 43 3.12 11.47 -5.36
CA HIS A 43 2.17 11.06 -6.38
C HIS A 43 0.95 10.42 -5.74
N TYR A 44 -0.23 10.58 -6.33
CA TYR A 44 -1.45 9.91 -5.88
C TYR A 44 -2.50 9.85 -6.98
N GLY A 45 -3.44 8.95 -6.81
CA GLY A 45 -4.54 8.77 -7.74
C GLY A 45 -5.40 7.56 -7.42
N ALA A 46 -6.27 7.21 -8.36
CA ALA A 46 -7.03 5.99 -8.28
C ALA A 46 -7.16 5.33 -9.65
N LEU A 47 -6.85 4.04 -9.70
CA LEU A 47 -7.01 3.24 -10.90
C LEU A 47 -8.48 2.83 -11.05
N ARG A 48 -9.17 3.45 -11.98
CA ARG A 48 -10.45 2.91 -12.46
C ARG A 48 -10.15 1.89 -13.54
N VAL A 49 -10.36 0.63 -13.25
CA VAL A 49 -10.39 -0.39 -14.30
C VAL A 49 -11.50 0.01 -15.27
N ALA A 50 -11.11 0.49 -16.44
CA ALA A 50 -11.96 1.29 -17.31
C ALA A 50 -13.22 0.52 -17.72
N ALA A 51 -14.38 1.10 -17.46
CA ALA A 51 -15.66 0.71 -18.04
C ALA A 51 -15.66 0.70 -19.59
N LYS A 52 -14.64 1.25 -20.24
CA LYS A 52 -14.43 1.19 -21.70
C LYS A 52 -14.17 -0.21 -22.25
N ARG A 53 -13.77 -1.15 -21.40
CA ARG A 53 -13.76 -2.58 -21.73
C ARG A 53 -14.98 -3.26 -21.11
N GLN A 54 -16.15 -3.01 -21.63
CA GLN A 54 -17.41 -3.69 -21.25
C GLN A 54 -17.33 -5.23 -21.31
N LYS A 55 -16.20 -5.79 -21.72
CA LYS A 55 -15.85 -7.23 -21.76
C LYS A 55 -14.51 -7.54 -21.10
N ALA A 56 -13.91 -6.65 -20.31
CA ALA A 56 -12.67 -6.97 -19.61
C ALA A 56 -12.94 -8.09 -18.59
N SER A 57 -12.17 -9.16 -18.71
CA SER A 57 -12.23 -10.24 -17.72
C SER A 57 -11.74 -9.71 -16.36
N ARG A 58 -12.15 -10.39 -15.26
CA ARG A 58 -11.67 -10.07 -13.92
C ARG A 58 -10.13 -10.14 -13.84
N GLY A 59 -9.52 -11.10 -14.53
CA GLY A 59 -8.06 -11.21 -14.60
C GLY A 59 -7.39 -9.99 -15.23
N ALA A 60 -7.99 -9.40 -16.29
CA ALA A 60 -7.47 -8.16 -16.88
C ALA A 60 -7.48 -6.98 -15.90
N ALA A 61 -8.54 -6.90 -15.06
CA ALA A 61 -8.62 -5.89 -14.00
C ALA A 61 -7.50 -6.04 -12.96
N LEU A 62 -7.23 -7.26 -12.53
CA LEU A 62 -6.15 -7.57 -11.60
C LEU A 62 -4.77 -7.31 -12.23
N GLN A 63 -4.61 -7.58 -13.51
CA GLN A 63 -3.39 -7.29 -14.27
C GLN A 63 -3.13 -5.78 -14.35
N ASP A 64 -4.17 -4.95 -14.56
CA ASP A 64 -4.05 -3.48 -14.58
C ASP A 64 -3.60 -2.95 -13.20
N VAL A 65 -4.15 -3.52 -12.10
CA VAL A 65 -3.71 -3.18 -10.74
C VAL A 65 -2.26 -3.60 -10.52
N HIS A 66 -1.88 -4.81 -10.89
CA HIS A 66 -0.51 -5.31 -10.77
C HIS A 66 0.47 -4.38 -11.50
N LYS A 67 0.18 -4.10 -12.77
CA LYS A 67 1.03 -3.21 -13.58
C LYS A 67 1.21 -1.84 -12.94
N LEU A 68 0.11 -1.20 -12.49
CA LEU A 68 0.18 0.09 -11.80
C LEU A 68 1.11 0.03 -10.58
N LEU A 69 0.96 -1.00 -9.74
CA LEU A 69 1.77 -1.14 -8.54
C LEU A 69 3.25 -1.33 -8.88
N CYS A 70 3.56 -2.18 -9.87
CA CYS A 70 4.94 -2.36 -10.34
C CYS A 70 5.54 -1.05 -10.86
N ASP A 71 4.79 -0.32 -11.72
CA ASP A 71 5.23 0.98 -12.25
C ASP A 71 5.54 1.98 -11.11
N LEU A 72 4.68 2.03 -10.06
CA LEU A 72 4.89 2.90 -8.89
C LEU A 72 6.07 2.47 -8.02
N LEU A 73 6.25 1.17 -7.83
CA LEU A 73 7.37 0.61 -7.05
C LEU A 73 8.71 0.87 -7.75
N GLU A 74 8.75 0.75 -9.08
CA GLU A 74 9.95 1.05 -9.88
C GLU A 74 10.27 2.55 -9.90
N GLU A 75 9.25 3.40 -10.10
CA GLU A 75 9.44 4.84 -10.26
C GLU A 75 9.84 5.53 -8.95
N PHE A 76 9.14 5.21 -7.84
CA PHE A 76 9.31 5.91 -6.57
C PHE A 76 10.20 5.18 -5.57
N ALA A 77 10.48 3.90 -5.76
CA ALA A 77 11.29 3.05 -4.89
C ALA A 77 10.94 3.22 -3.39
N PRO A 78 9.66 3.02 -2.98
CA PRO A 78 9.26 3.16 -1.58
C PRO A 78 9.91 2.05 -0.73
N GLN A 79 10.21 2.35 0.54
CA GLN A 79 10.77 1.39 1.48
C GLN A 79 9.72 0.50 2.13
N ALA A 80 8.44 0.90 2.07
CA ALA A 80 7.33 0.13 2.59
C ALA A 80 6.06 0.34 1.78
N MET A 81 5.19 -0.65 1.78
CA MET A 81 3.83 -0.55 1.28
C MET A 81 2.85 -0.68 2.43
N ALA A 82 1.91 0.24 2.54
CA ALA A 82 0.86 0.23 3.56
C ALA A 82 -0.50 0.00 2.90
N VAL A 83 -1.26 -0.98 3.39
CA VAL A 83 -2.53 -1.40 2.78
C VAL A 83 -3.64 -1.35 3.80
N GLU A 84 -4.81 -0.82 3.44
CA GLU A 84 -5.97 -0.92 4.29
C GLU A 84 -6.45 -2.38 4.37
N SER A 85 -6.59 -2.89 5.60
CA SER A 85 -7.13 -4.24 5.82
C SER A 85 -8.65 -4.19 5.91
N VAL A 86 -9.31 -5.03 5.15
CA VAL A 86 -10.77 -5.09 5.14
C VAL A 86 -11.24 -6.20 6.08
N PHE A 87 -11.70 -5.80 7.26
CA PHE A 87 -12.16 -6.73 8.31
C PHE A 87 -13.58 -6.46 8.77
N THR A 88 -14.53 -6.23 7.92
CA THR A 88 -15.90 -6.10 8.41
C THR A 88 -16.88 -6.84 7.54
N ALA A 89 -17.88 -7.42 8.20
CA ALA A 89 -19.17 -7.98 7.76
C ALA A 89 -19.53 -7.85 6.26
N LEU A 90 -18.56 -8.04 5.39
CA LEU A 90 -18.76 -8.05 3.95
C LEU A 90 -19.42 -9.36 3.56
N ASN A 91 -20.32 -9.30 2.56
CA ASN A 91 -20.79 -10.53 1.97
C ASN A 91 -19.59 -11.29 1.34
N MET A 92 -19.68 -12.61 1.31
CA MET A 92 -18.62 -13.51 0.83
C MET A 92 -18.06 -13.09 -0.55
N ARG A 93 -18.93 -12.64 -1.45
CA ARG A 93 -18.54 -12.22 -2.80
C ARG A 93 -17.61 -11.01 -2.80
N THR A 94 -17.90 -10.03 -1.95
CA THR A 94 -17.06 -8.83 -1.78
C THR A 94 -15.73 -9.19 -1.12
N ALA A 95 -15.76 -10.03 -0.09
CA ALA A 95 -14.56 -10.49 0.60
C ALA A 95 -13.59 -11.22 -0.33
N LEU A 96 -14.11 -12.15 -1.16
CA LEU A 96 -13.30 -12.85 -2.16
C LEU A 96 -12.67 -11.89 -3.18
N ARG A 97 -13.42 -10.90 -3.65
CA ARG A 97 -12.89 -9.90 -4.59
C ARG A 97 -11.77 -9.06 -3.99
N LEU A 98 -11.92 -8.65 -2.73
CA LEU A 98 -10.87 -7.91 -2.02
C LEU A 98 -9.63 -8.78 -1.76
N ALA A 99 -9.84 -10.06 -1.44
CA ALA A 99 -8.74 -11.02 -1.27
C ALA A 99 -7.92 -11.19 -2.55
N GLU A 100 -8.57 -11.22 -3.73
CA GLU A 100 -7.88 -11.30 -5.02
C GLU A 100 -7.03 -10.04 -5.28
N VAL A 101 -7.58 -8.83 -5.07
CA VAL A 101 -6.83 -7.57 -5.22
C VAL A 101 -5.68 -7.53 -4.21
N ARG A 102 -5.94 -7.92 -2.95
CA ARG A 102 -4.89 -8.01 -1.93
C ARG A 102 -3.77 -8.98 -2.33
N GLY A 103 -4.11 -10.13 -2.92
CA GLY A 103 -3.11 -11.08 -3.43
C GLY A 103 -2.20 -10.44 -4.48
N VAL A 104 -2.76 -9.64 -5.37
CA VAL A 104 -2.00 -8.87 -6.38
C VAL A 104 -1.09 -7.83 -5.74
N VAL A 105 -1.56 -7.12 -4.72
CA VAL A 105 -0.75 -6.14 -3.96
C VAL A 105 0.46 -6.83 -3.31
N LEU A 106 0.24 -7.98 -2.66
CA LEU A 106 1.30 -8.77 -2.03
C LEU A 106 2.31 -9.29 -3.05
N LEU A 107 1.85 -9.75 -4.22
CA LEU A 107 2.70 -10.24 -5.29
C LEU A 107 3.60 -9.12 -5.83
N ALA A 108 3.04 -7.96 -6.18
CA ALA A 108 3.81 -6.83 -6.67
C ALA A 108 4.87 -6.35 -5.67
N ALA A 109 4.53 -6.32 -4.38
CA ALA A 109 5.46 -5.95 -3.32
C ALA A 109 6.61 -6.96 -3.18
N GLU A 110 6.31 -8.27 -3.21
CA GLU A 110 7.32 -9.33 -3.12
C GLU A 110 8.29 -9.31 -4.30
N GLU A 111 7.78 -9.11 -5.53
CA GLU A 111 8.60 -8.98 -6.75
C GLU A 111 9.61 -7.83 -6.67
N HIS A 112 9.30 -6.78 -5.88
CA HIS A 112 10.17 -5.62 -5.69
C HIS A 112 10.90 -5.61 -4.34
N GLY A 113 10.74 -6.64 -3.51
CA GLY A 113 11.38 -6.75 -2.20
C GLY A 113 10.90 -5.69 -1.20
N VAL A 114 9.65 -5.22 -1.32
CA VAL A 114 9.06 -4.20 -0.46
C VAL A 114 8.15 -4.84 0.59
N GLU A 115 8.38 -4.54 1.87
CA GLU A 115 7.56 -5.08 2.96
C GLU A 115 6.15 -4.44 2.98
N VAL A 116 5.11 -5.29 3.20
CA VAL A 116 3.71 -4.86 3.24
C VAL A 116 3.18 -4.82 4.66
N PHE A 117 2.59 -3.70 5.04
CA PHE A 117 1.97 -3.47 6.34
C PHE A 117 0.47 -3.25 6.19
N SER A 118 -0.32 -3.89 7.03
CA SER A 118 -1.78 -3.80 7.01
C SER A 118 -2.32 -2.99 8.18
N TYR A 119 -3.32 -2.14 7.91
CA TYR A 119 -3.93 -1.23 8.87
C TYR A 119 -5.45 -1.38 8.87
N ALA A 120 -6.05 -1.52 10.04
CA ALA A 120 -7.50 -1.53 10.14
C ALA A 120 -8.08 -0.12 9.86
N PRO A 121 -9.27 0.02 9.24
CA PRO A 121 -9.87 1.32 8.96
C PRO A 121 -10.02 2.22 10.19
N ARG A 122 -10.37 1.66 11.34
CA ARG A 122 -10.44 2.41 12.61
C ARG A 122 -9.08 2.90 13.11
N GLU A 123 -8.04 2.12 12.87
CA GLU A 123 -6.66 2.48 13.21
C GLU A 123 -6.19 3.65 12.34
N VAL A 124 -6.44 3.60 11.04
CA VAL A 124 -6.13 4.69 10.10
C VAL A 124 -6.84 5.97 10.51
N LYS A 125 -8.15 5.89 10.80
CA LYS A 125 -8.94 7.04 11.25
C LYS A 125 -8.42 7.62 12.58
N ALA A 126 -8.11 6.78 13.55
CA ALA A 126 -7.56 7.24 14.82
C ALA A 126 -6.20 7.90 14.66
N CYS A 127 -5.35 7.36 13.78
CA CYS A 127 -4.03 7.90 13.50
C CYS A 127 -4.11 9.28 12.81
N VAL A 128 -4.92 9.41 11.76
CA VAL A 128 -4.98 10.62 10.92
C VAL A 128 -5.87 11.71 11.52
N ALA A 129 -7.04 11.34 12.06
CA ALA A 129 -8.05 12.29 12.57
C ALA A 129 -8.14 12.34 14.10
N GLY A 130 -7.32 11.55 14.82
CA GLY A 130 -7.32 11.50 16.28
C GLY A 130 -8.39 10.60 16.90
N HIS A 131 -9.35 10.10 16.13
CA HIS A 131 -10.39 9.19 16.61
C HIS A 131 -10.90 8.24 15.50
N GLY A 132 -11.24 7.00 15.90
CA GLY A 132 -11.60 5.93 14.95
C GLY A 132 -12.98 6.04 14.27
N GLN A 133 -13.76 7.11 14.56
CA GLN A 133 -15.10 7.32 14.01
C GLN A 133 -15.16 8.49 13.01
N ALA A 134 -14.01 9.02 12.60
CA ALA A 134 -13.94 10.12 11.63
C ALA A 134 -14.73 9.78 10.36
N ASP A 135 -15.49 10.74 9.88
CA ASP A 135 -16.19 10.63 8.61
C ASP A 135 -15.23 10.88 7.42
N LYS A 136 -15.71 10.58 6.22
CA LYS A 136 -14.90 10.68 5.01
C LYS A 136 -14.40 12.10 4.74
N LYS A 137 -15.21 13.10 4.98
CA LYS A 137 -14.84 14.51 4.78
C LYS A 137 -13.78 14.96 5.79
N GLN A 138 -13.93 14.56 7.05
CA GLN A 138 -12.93 14.82 8.08
C GLN A 138 -11.58 14.18 7.71
N MET A 139 -11.58 12.94 7.24
CA MET A 139 -10.36 12.26 6.78
C MET A 139 -9.69 13.03 5.65
N GLN A 140 -10.43 13.44 4.61
CA GLN A 140 -9.88 14.20 3.49
C GLN A 140 -9.24 15.52 3.93
N VAL A 141 -9.91 16.29 4.81
CA VAL A 141 -9.39 17.54 5.35
C VAL A 141 -8.12 17.30 6.17
N MET A 142 -8.09 16.26 6.99
CA MET A 142 -6.91 15.92 7.78
C MET A 142 -5.72 15.47 6.91
N VAL A 143 -5.96 14.67 5.89
CA VAL A 143 -4.92 14.27 4.92
C VAL A 143 -4.36 15.51 4.20
N GLN A 144 -5.24 16.40 3.74
CA GLN A 144 -4.84 17.68 3.13
C GLN A 144 -3.92 18.48 4.05
N ALA A 145 -4.31 18.65 5.31
CA ALA A 145 -3.55 19.41 6.30
C ALA A 145 -2.19 18.78 6.63
N LEU A 146 -2.16 17.45 6.86
CA LEU A 146 -0.95 16.73 7.23
C LEU A 146 0.08 16.67 6.10
N LEU A 147 -0.36 16.71 4.84
CA LEU A 147 0.50 16.72 3.66
C LEU A 147 0.72 18.13 3.10
N ALA A 148 0.21 19.18 3.78
CA ALA A 148 0.29 20.59 3.34
C ALA A 148 -0.17 20.78 1.88
N MET A 149 -1.21 20.08 1.47
CA MET A 149 -1.75 20.15 0.11
C MET A 149 -2.61 21.40 -0.06
N LYS A 150 -2.55 22.01 -1.24
CA LYS A 150 -3.37 23.20 -1.56
C LYS A 150 -4.86 22.87 -1.64
N GLU A 151 -5.17 21.69 -2.15
CA GLU A 151 -6.53 21.22 -2.38
C GLU A 151 -6.72 19.85 -1.74
N THR A 152 -7.96 19.51 -1.43
CA THR A 152 -8.33 18.19 -0.92
C THR A 152 -8.00 17.11 -1.97
N PRO A 153 -7.34 16.01 -1.59
CA PRO A 153 -7.01 14.98 -2.55
C PRO A 153 -8.25 14.31 -3.14
N GLU A 154 -8.28 14.25 -4.46
CA GLU A 154 -9.32 13.58 -5.25
C GLU A 154 -8.70 12.59 -6.24
N PRO A 155 -9.39 11.48 -6.54
CA PRO A 155 -10.66 11.03 -5.95
C PRO A 155 -10.49 10.56 -4.50
N SER A 156 -11.63 10.36 -3.80
CA SER A 156 -11.64 9.99 -2.38
C SER A 156 -10.83 8.73 -2.05
N ASP A 157 -10.78 7.76 -2.98
CA ASP A 157 -10.01 6.52 -2.81
C ASP A 157 -8.50 6.81 -2.72
N ALA A 158 -8.03 7.85 -3.42
CA ALA A 158 -6.65 8.32 -3.29
C ALA A 158 -6.39 8.97 -1.91
N ALA A 159 -7.36 9.70 -1.37
CA ALA A 159 -7.26 10.24 -0.01
C ALA A 159 -7.17 9.14 1.04
N ASP A 160 -7.95 8.07 0.87
CA ASP A 160 -7.94 6.90 1.75
C ASP A 160 -6.56 6.19 1.67
N ALA A 161 -5.98 6.03 0.49
CA ALA A 161 -4.63 5.49 0.30
C ALA A 161 -3.53 6.37 0.92
N LEU A 162 -3.62 7.69 0.77
CA LEU A 162 -2.70 8.64 1.43
C LEU A 162 -2.81 8.57 2.95
N ALA A 163 -4.02 8.40 3.49
CA ALA A 163 -4.24 8.22 4.94
C ALA A 163 -3.55 6.97 5.47
N VAL A 164 -3.61 5.86 4.73
CA VAL A 164 -2.91 4.61 5.09
C VAL A 164 -1.39 4.79 5.08
N ALA A 165 -0.84 5.48 4.07
CA ALA A 165 0.59 5.80 4.03
C ALA A 165 1.03 6.66 5.21
N LEU A 166 0.26 7.71 5.55
CA LEU A 166 0.52 8.55 6.72
C LEU A 166 0.49 7.75 8.02
N CYS A 167 -0.49 6.85 8.17
CA CYS A 167 -0.58 5.97 9.33
C CYS A 167 0.69 5.12 9.49
N HIS A 168 1.23 4.57 8.41
CA HIS A 168 2.48 3.81 8.46
C HIS A 168 3.68 4.69 8.85
N ILE A 169 3.82 5.87 8.24
CA ILE A 169 4.91 6.80 8.56
C ILE A 169 4.89 7.19 10.03
N GLN A 170 3.73 7.52 10.58
CA GLN A 170 3.61 7.89 12.00
C GLN A 170 3.96 6.73 12.93
N ALA A 171 3.55 5.52 12.57
CA ALA A 171 3.89 4.34 13.34
C ALA A 171 5.39 4.04 13.33
N GLU A 172 6.07 4.19 12.20
CA GLU A 172 7.52 4.08 12.10
C GLU A 172 8.24 5.16 12.91
N GLN A 173 7.76 6.39 12.89
CA GLN A 173 8.30 7.49 13.70
C GLN A 173 8.17 7.21 15.20
N LEU A 174 7.03 6.69 15.65
CA LEU A 174 6.82 6.29 17.06
C LEU A 174 7.76 5.15 17.46
N GLN A 175 7.92 4.14 16.60
CA GLN A 175 8.84 3.04 16.85
C GLN A 175 10.29 3.53 17.00
N ARG A 176 10.74 4.40 16.09
CA ARG A 176 12.09 4.98 16.15
C ARG A 176 12.34 5.86 17.37
N ARG A 177 11.31 6.62 17.81
CA ARG A 177 11.43 7.54 18.95
C ARG A 177 11.38 6.85 20.30
N PHE A 178 10.55 5.84 20.46
CA PHE A 178 10.21 5.24 21.75
C PHE A 178 10.62 3.78 21.88
N GLY A 179 11.19 3.17 20.85
CA GLY A 179 11.53 1.74 20.85
C GLY A 179 10.32 0.82 21.03
N VAL A 180 9.10 1.36 20.86
CA VAL A 180 7.86 0.60 21.04
C VAL A 180 7.72 -0.31 19.83
N GLN A 181 8.07 -1.59 20.01
CA GLN A 181 7.75 -2.59 19.00
C GLN A 181 6.23 -2.62 18.79
N ARG A 182 5.79 -2.48 17.56
CA ARG A 182 4.40 -2.77 17.21
C ARG A 182 4.07 -4.16 17.70
N MET A 183 3.01 -4.27 18.48
CA MET A 183 2.39 -5.58 18.69
C MET A 183 1.93 -6.06 17.33
N ALA A 184 2.64 -7.02 16.75
CA ALA A 184 2.26 -7.66 15.52
C ALA A 184 0.89 -8.31 15.73
N SER A 185 -0.16 -7.80 15.09
CA SER A 185 -1.26 -8.69 14.75
C SER A 185 -0.69 -9.74 13.81
N ASP A 186 -1.02 -11.00 13.98
CA ASP A 186 -0.47 -12.15 13.24
C ASP A 186 -0.51 -12.04 11.71
N GLU A 187 -1.21 -11.03 11.17
CA GLU A 187 -1.29 -10.75 9.75
C GLU A 187 -0.32 -9.67 9.24
N ARG A 188 0.45 -9.01 10.12
CA ARG A 188 1.31 -7.87 9.74
C ARG A 188 2.69 -8.27 9.25
N LYS A 189 3.10 -9.48 9.46
CA LYS A 189 4.34 -10.07 8.94
C LYS A 189 4.01 -11.27 8.08
N ILE A 190 3.61 -11.03 6.86
CA ILE A 190 3.68 -12.04 5.82
C ILE A 190 5.01 -11.82 5.10
N ASN A 191 6.10 -12.14 5.75
CA ASN A 191 7.36 -12.41 5.09
C ASN A 191 8.13 -13.50 5.84
N PRO A 192 7.78 -14.79 5.64
CA PRO A 192 8.57 -15.89 6.18
C PRO A 192 9.87 -16.14 5.39
N LEU A 193 10.10 -15.52 4.23
CA LEU A 193 11.22 -15.83 3.34
C LEU A 193 12.36 -14.81 3.36
N GLY A 194 12.16 -13.61 3.87
CA GLY A 194 13.22 -12.58 3.94
C GLY A 194 14.38 -12.90 4.89
N ALA A 195 14.21 -13.86 5.80
CA ALA A 195 15.25 -14.27 6.73
C ALA A 195 16.20 -15.35 6.18
N MET A 196 15.94 -15.92 5.00
CA MET A 196 16.76 -16.99 4.41
C MET A 196 17.65 -16.57 3.23
N ALA A 197 17.59 -15.34 2.76
CA ALA A 197 18.43 -14.85 1.67
C ALA A 197 19.92 -14.66 2.04
N GLY A 198 20.32 -15.00 3.28
CA GLY A 198 21.67 -14.86 3.79
C GLY A 198 22.54 -16.13 3.82
N ARG A 199 22.02 -17.30 3.48
CA ARG A 199 22.84 -18.54 3.43
C ARG A 199 22.22 -19.61 2.53
N ALA A 200 22.57 -19.62 1.26
CA ALA A 200 22.68 -20.85 0.49
C ALA A 200 23.32 -20.58 -0.87
N THR A 201 24.66 -20.58 -0.91
CA THR A 201 25.35 -21.13 -2.06
C THR A 201 25.10 -22.64 -2.09
N GLY A 202 24.49 -23.12 -3.14
CA GLY A 202 24.57 -24.51 -3.59
C GLY A 202 23.54 -25.47 -3.04
N ARG A 203 22.50 -25.79 -3.81
CA ARG A 203 22.23 -27.13 -4.34
C ARG A 203 20.91 -27.21 -5.12
N ARG A 204 21.04 -27.73 -6.29
CA ARG A 204 20.13 -28.21 -7.33
C ARG A 204 18.77 -28.75 -6.90
N ALA A 205 17.81 -28.34 -7.75
CA ALA A 205 16.74 -29.14 -8.36
C ALA A 205 16.00 -30.16 -7.48
N ALA A 206 14.78 -29.86 -7.18
CA ALA A 206 13.77 -30.84 -6.83
C ALA A 206 12.99 -31.22 -8.09
N GLY A 207 13.00 -32.50 -8.41
CA GLY A 207 12.36 -33.08 -9.56
C GLY A 207 10.84 -33.04 -9.50
N ILE A 208 10.26 -32.86 -10.64
CA ILE A 208 8.87 -33.10 -10.94
C ILE A 208 8.63 -34.60 -10.81
N LEU A 209 7.77 -35.00 -9.86
CA LEU A 209 7.27 -36.36 -9.78
C LEU A 209 6.24 -36.56 -10.89
N THR A 210 6.64 -37.30 -11.93
CA THR A 210 5.71 -37.94 -12.86
C THR A 210 5.28 -39.26 -12.24
N ASN A 211 4.01 -39.39 -11.94
CA ASN A 211 3.39 -40.70 -11.67
C ASN A 211 2.93 -41.33 -12.99
N GLN A 212 3.36 -42.53 -13.20
CA GLN A 212 2.71 -43.49 -14.07
C GLN A 212 1.47 -44.06 -13.41
#